data_3216ae9139e35a612224c98d475b2d1b
#
_entry.id   3216ae9139e35a612224c98d475b2d1b
#
_cell.length_a   1.000
_cell.length_b   1.000
_cell.length_c   1.000
_cell.angle_alpha   90.00
_cell.angle_beta   90.00
_cell.angle_gamma   90.00
#
_symmetry.space_group_name_H-M   'P 1'
#
loop_
_entity.id
_entity.type
_entity.pdbx_description
1 polymer ?
#
loop_
_entity_poly.entity_id
_entity_poly.type
_entity_poly.pdbx_seq_one_letter_code
_entity_poly.pdbx_strand_id
1 'polypeptide(L)'
;MNAKRTCDDCGFENAEQDKPCPLCGSSQARTLEAPALQVTERFAATTLADPLPASRAALGEVFGERYEVLGFLGSGGMGQVYKVRDRNDGSLRALKVLQPSDDASGDRSGRFRREAQILGKIQHSAVPRILDSGFGEGRLFLVTELVDGCDLKVEIHKRGPWPIPDAVALVATVVDALCAAHALGIVHRDVKPSNIMLEKDGAVRLLDFGLARGRGVDMATLTKTGVVVGTPAYMSPEQFQGLSVDERSDIYSVGIVLYELLTAKLPFSAPTSMALAMKHMTEIAPSPRALRPELPVWLERLVLQCLEKDPSRRFATAAALLAELQRPRSDTRLRSRKLPSGDNVLEDAAETSDWALVLQSREQKTGWSEGMALRFEDRFYRLDRTDAPAERAGRWTYRFVAWPEGVVFRKLVDYEHDVQERASKPPPLHERLTRLLSGGKP
;
A
#
# COMPACT_ATOMS: atom_id res chain seq x y z
N MET A 1 20.32 -29.79 -16.21
CA MET A 1 19.67 -28.47 -16.54
C MET A 1 18.35 -28.43 -15.79
N ASN A 2 18.32 -27.73 -14.68
CA ASN A 2 17.08 -27.64 -13.88
C ASN A 2 16.07 -26.75 -14.60
N ALA A 3 14.93 -27.34 -14.99
CA ALA A 3 13.84 -26.59 -15.58
C ALA A 3 13.25 -25.65 -14.53
N LYS A 4 13.34 -24.36 -14.78
CA LYS A 4 12.66 -23.34 -13.98
C LYS A 4 11.14 -23.49 -14.18
N ARG A 5 10.36 -23.51 -13.12
CA ARG A 5 8.90 -23.49 -13.16
C ARG A 5 8.37 -22.12 -12.80
N THR A 6 7.35 -21.73 -13.51
CA THR A 6 6.62 -20.47 -13.25
C THR A 6 5.46 -20.77 -12.31
N CYS A 7 5.27 -19.97 -11.27
CA CYS A 7 4.14 -20.09 -10.35
C CYS A 7 2.83 -19.77 -11.08
N ASP A 8 1.86 -20.68 -11.03
CA ASP A 8 0.58 -20.54 -11.74
C ASP A 8 -0.26 -19.37 -11.22
N ASP A 9 -0.10 -19.00 -9.93
CA ASP A 9 -0.90 -17.93 -9.32
C ASP A 9 -0.33 -16.52 -9.53
N CYS A 10 1.00 -16.37 -9.64
CA CYS A 10 1.63 -15.05 -9.72
C CYS A 10 2.64 -14.88 -10.85
N GLY A 11 2.93 -15.92 -11.64
CA GLY A 11 3.86 -15.87 -12.76
C GLY A 11 5.35 -15.83 -12.37
N PHE A 12 5.69 -16.00 -11.10
CA PHE A 12 7.08 -15.96 -10.64
C PHE A 12 7.85 -17.23 -11.03
N GLU A 13 9.06 -17.08 -11.61
CA GLU A 13 9.93 -18.21 -11.89
C GLU A 13 10.60 -18.72 -10.60
N ASN A 14 10.18 -19.88 -10.12
CA ASN A 14 10.72 -20.52 -8.94
C ASN A 14 11.82 -21.52 -9.35
N ALA A 15 13.02 -21.37 -8.77
CA ALA A 15 14.15 -22.27 -9.01
C ALA A 15 14.08 -23.56 -8.16
N GLU A 16 13.26 -23.57 -7.09
CA GLU A 16 13.12 -24.70 -6.17
C GLU A 16 11.74 -25.35 -6.31
N GLN A 17 11.71 -26.61 -6.76
CA GLN A 17 10.49 -27.31 -7.16
C GLN A 17 9.55 -27.69 -6.01
N ASP A 18 10.06 -27.77 -4.77
CA ASP A 18 9.33 -28.32 -3.61
C ASP A 18 8.99 -27.29 -2.52
N LYS A 19 9.27 -26.01 -2.74
CA LYS A 19 8.96 -24.94 -1.80
C LYS A 19 7.80 -24.09 -2.26
N PRO A 20 6.98 -23.53 -1.33
CA PRO A 20 5.95 -22.56 -1.67
C PRO A 20 6.54 -21.39 -2.45
N CYS A 21 5.77 -20.84 -3.38
CA CYS A 21 6.19 -19.68 -4.15
C CYS A 21 6.63 -18.54 -3.20
N PRO A 22 7.88 -18.07 -3.26
CA PRO A 22 8.36 -17.04 -2.35
C PRO A 22 7.67 -15.70 -2.55
N LEU A 23 6.98 -15.51 -3.68
CA LEU A 23 6.30 -14.27 -4.00
C LEU A 23 4.86 -14.19 -3.47
N CYS A 24 4.09 -15.29 -3.57
CA CYS A 24 2.68 -15.29 -3.18
C CYS A 24 2.32 -16.32 -2.10
N GLY A 25 3.29 -17.14 -1.65
CA GLY A 25 3.07 -18.19 -0.66
C GLY A 25 2.30 -19.42 -1.18
N SER A 26 1.96 -19.46 -2.46
CA SER A 26 1.23 -20.58 -3.06
C SER A 26 2.05 -21.85 -3.00
N SER A 27 1.49 -22.92 -2.41
CA SER A 27 2.07 -24.25 -2.44
C SER A 27 1.80 -24.85 -3.82
N GLN A 28 2.85 -25.07 -4.60
CA GLN A 28 2.71 -25.80 -5.86
C GLN A 28 2.06 -27.15 -5.60
N ALA A 29 0.90 -27.39 -6.20
CA ALA A 29 0.23 -28.67 -6.11
C ALA A 29 1.14 -29.74 -6.69
N ARG A 30 1.42 -30.77 -5.88
CA ARG A 30 2.13 -31.97 -6.33
C ARG A 30 1.37 -32.57 -7.50
N THR A 31 1.99 -32.73 -8.62
CA THR A 31 1.57 -33.69 -9.65
C THR A 31 1.68 -35.08 -9.05
N LEU A 32 0.61 -35.59 -8.51
CA LEU A 32 0.47 -37.01 -8.21
C LEU A 32 0.29 -37.72 -9.55
N GLU A 33 1.32 -38.44 -9.97
CA GLU A 33 1.16 -39.47 -10.98
C GLU A 33 0.18 -40.53 -10.43
N ALA A 34 -1.00 -40.62 -11.01
CA ALA A 34 -1.94 -41.69 -10.76
C ALA A 34 -1.58 -42.90 -11.63
N PRO A 35 -1.56 -44.12 -11.10
CA PRO A 35 -1.34 -45.32 -11.89
C PRO A 35 -2.54 -45.56 -12.82
N ALA A 36 -2.22 -45.98 -14.02
CA ALA A 36 -3.19 -46.31 -15.06
C ALA A 36 -4.16 -47.44 -14.57
N LEU A 37 -5.42 -47.11 -14.51
CA LEU A 37 -6.51 -48.12 -14.49
C LEU A 37 -7.37 -47.89 -15.72
N GLN A 38 -7.31 -48.87 -16.61
CA GLN A 38 -8.26 -49.04 -17.72
C GLN A 38 -9.63 -49.41 -17.14
N VAL A 39 -10.66 -48.61 -17.38
CA VAL A 39 -12.05 -49.06 -17.40
C VAL A 39 -12.78 -48.38 -18.55
N THR A 40 -13.14 -49.21 -19.51
CA THR A 40 -14.16 -48.94 -20.52
C THR A 40 -15.53 -48.88 -19.85
N GLU A 41 -16.32 -47.82 -20.10
CA GLU A 41 -17.70 -47.95 -20.58
C GLU A 41 -18.45 -46.62 -20.67
N ARG A 42 -19.21 -46.53 -21.72
CA ARG A 42 -20.09 -45.50 -22.20
C ARG A 42 -21.08 -44.93 -21.18
N PHE A 43 -21.14 -43.62 -21.06
CA PHE A 43 -22.42 -42.92 -20.85
C PHE A 43 -22.41 -41.61 -21.68
N ALA A 44 -23.45 -41.47 -22.51
CA ALA A 44 -23.73 -40.26 -23.24
C ALA A 44 -24.10 -39.16 -22.21
N ALA A 45 -23.21 -38.19 -22.00
CA ALA A 45 -23.48 -36.96 -21.29
C ALA A 45 -23.59 -35.81 -22.27
N THR A 46 -24.70 -35.16 -22.20
CA THR A 46 -24.98 -33.88 -22.86
C THR A 46 -23.87 -32.89 -22.53
N THR A 47 -23.07 -32.55 -23.49
CA THR A 47 -22.00 -31.57 -23.38
C THR A 47 -22.60 -30.18 -23.16
N LEU A 48 -22.60 -29.72 -21.91
CA LEU A 48 -22.45 -28.30 -21.67
C LEU A 48 -21.02 -27.96 -22.10
N ALA A 49 -20.89 -27.28 -23.21
CA ALA A 49 -19.60 -26.83 -23.73
C ALA A 49 -18.97 -25.93 -22.64
N ASP A 50 -17.88 -26.39 -22.07
CA ASP A 50 -16.95 -25.49 -21.34
C ASP A 50 -16.62 -24.33 -22.29
N PRO A 51 -16.67 -23.06 -21.81
CA PRO A 51 -16.22 -21.96 -22.64
C PRO A 51 -14.74 -22.21 -22.94
N LEU A 52 -14.44 -22.44 -24.22
CA LEU A 52 -13.07 -22.55 -24.73
C LEU A 52 -12.24 -21.40 -24.11
N PRO A 53 -11.03 -21.67 -23.59
CA PRO A 53 -10.13 -20.62 -23.18
C PRO A 53 -9.96 -19.69 -24.37
N ALA A 54 -10.28 -18.39 -24.20
CA ALA A 54 -10.19 -17.39 -25.25
C ALA A 54 -8.83 -17.54 -25.92
N SER A 55 -8.81 -17.99 -27.21
CA SER A 55 -7.57 -18.24 -27.91
C SER A 55 -6.71 -16.98 -27.87
N ARG A 56 -5.45 -17.10 -27.46
CA ARG A 56 -4.49 -16.00 -27.55
C ARG A 56 -4.40 -15.61 -29.02
N ALA A 57 -4.51 -14.29 -29.29
CA ALA A 57 -4.25 -13.81 -30.65
C ALA A 57 -2.81 -14.22 -31.04
N ALA A 58 -2.68 -14.80 -32.24
CA ALA A 58 -1.40 -15.27 -32.73
C ALA A 58 -0.49 -14.10 -33.13
N LEU A 59 0.82 -14.30 -33.06
CA LEU A 59 1.79 -13.32 -33.56
C LEU A 59 1.53 -13.07 -35.04
N GLY A 60 1.45 -11.80 -35.46
CA GLY A 60 1.16 -11.38 -36.81
C GLY A 60 -0.34 -11.31 -37.16
N GLU A 61 -1.23 -11.77 -36.27
CA GLU A 61 -2.67 -11.57 -36.39
C GLU A 61 -3.02 -10.08 -36.29
N VAL A 62 -4.01 -9.63 -37.07
CA VAL A 62 -4.43 -8.22 -37.09
C VAL A 62 -5.78 -8.09 -36.41
N PHE A 63 -5.78 -7.46 -35.24
CA PHE A 63 -7.01 -7.20 -34.51
C PHE A 63 -7.71 -5.95 -35.04
N GLY A 64 -9.00 -6.10 -35.37
CA GLY A 64 -9.83 -5.00 -35.89
C GLY A 64 -9.28 -4.38 -37.17
N GLU A 65 -8.63 -5.17 -38.05
CA GLU A 65 -8.03 -4.76 -39.34
C GLU A 65 -6.87 -3.73 -39.20
N ARG A 66 -6.63 -3.20 -38.03
CA ARG A 66 -5.69 -2.09 -37.76
C ARG A 66 -4.49 -2.46 -36.90
N TYR A 67 -4.66 -3.31 -35.90
CA TYR A 67 -3.65 -3.56 -34.90
C TYR A 67 -2.96 -4.90 -35.09
N GLU A 68 -1.74 -4.88 -35.61
CA GLU A 68 -0.90 -6.06 -35.80
C GLU A 68 -0.31 -6.53 -34.47
N VAL A 69 -0.59 -7.75 -34.05
CA VAL A 69 -0.11 -8.30 -32.77
C VAL A 69 1.36 -8.69 -32.88
N LEU A 70 2.20 -8.02 -32.07
CA LEU A 70 3.65 -8.25 -31.99
C LEU A 70 4.06 -9.11 -30.80
N GLY A 71 3.24 -9.19 -29.76
CA GLY A 71 3.54 -9.98 -28.58
C GLY A 71 2.47 -9.91 -27.52
N PHE A 72 2.52 -10.86 -26.61
CA PHE A 72 1.67 -10.91 -25.45
C PHE A 72 2.38 -10.22 -24.27
N LEU A 73 1.72 -9.27 -23.60
CA LEU A 73 2.25 -8.53 -22.46
C LEU A 73 1.75 -9.09 -21.13
N GLY A 74 0.52 -9.62 -21.09
CA GLY A 74 -0.03 -10.16 -19.86
C GLY A 74 -1.52 -10.49 -19.94
N SER A 75 -2.01 -11.21 -18.94
CA SER A 75 -3.43 -11.48 -18.74
C SER A 75 -3.82 -11.23 -17.30
N GLY A 76 -5.07 -10.85 -17.10
CA GLY A 76 -5.66 -10.66 -15.77
C GLY A 76 -7.15 -10.96 -15.79
N GLY A 77 -7.81 -10.83 -14.66
CA GLY A 77 -9.25 -11.08 -14.55
C GLY A 77 -10.13 -10.23 -15.46
N MET A 78 -9.58 -9.17 -16.07
CA MET A 78 -10.32 -8.27 -16.98
C MET A 78 -10.07 -8.53 -18.46
N GLY A 79 -9.04 -9.30 -18.82
CA GLY A 79 -8.71 -9.52 -20.22
C GLY A 79 -7.24 -9.81 -20.47
N GLN A 80 -6.87 -9.71 -21.74
CA GLN A 80 -5.54 -9.96 -22.26
C GLN A 80 -4.94 -8.66 -22.80
N VAL A 81 -3.65 -8.45 -22.58
CA VAL A 81 -2.92 -7.26 -23.05
C VAL A 81 -1.85 -7.69 -24.04
N TYR A 82 -1.82 -7.02 -25.18
CA TYR A 82 -0.89 -7.28 -26.27
C TYR A 82 -0.09 -6.04 -26.63
N LYS A 83 1.16 -6.25 -27.01
CA LYS A 83 1.94 -5.26 -27.76
C LYS A 83 1.54 -5.34 -29.20
N VAL A 84 1.14 -4.22 -29.77
CA VAL A 84 0.67 -4.14 -31.16
C VAL A 84 1.38 -3.02 -31.92
N ARG A 85 1.38 -3.13 -33.25
CA ARG A 85 1.73 -2.05 -34.16
C ARG A 85 0.45 -1.51 -34.80
N ASP A 86 0.24 -0.21 -34.69
CA ASP A 86 -0.83 0.47 -35.44
C ASP A 86 -0.42 0.59 -36.90
N ARG A 87 -1.18 -0.01 -37.82
CA ARG A 87 -0.88 0.01 -39.24
C ARG A 87 -1.05 1.38 -39.88
N ASN A 88 -1.78 2.28 -39.27
CA ASN A 88 -2.01 3.61 -39.81
C ASN A 88 -0.77 4.50 -39.70
N ASP A 89 -0.02 4.43 -38.58
CA ASP A 89 1.12 5.29 -38.30
C ASP A 89 2.41 4.54 -37.96
N GLY A 90 2.38 3.21 -37.94
CA GLY A 90 3.51 2.34 -37.58
C GLY A 90 3.89 2.33 -36.12
N SER A 91 3.21 3.07 -35.26
CA SER A 91 3.56 3.24 -33.84
C SER A 91 3.23 1.99 -33.01
N LEU A 92 4.01 1.80 -31.94
CA LEU A 92 3.77 0.72 -30.97
C LEU A 92 2.74 1.16 -29.94
N ARG A 93 1.80 0.25 -29.62
CA ARG A 93 0.68 0.48 -28.70
C ARG A 93 0.51 -0.72 -27.76
N ALA A 94 -0.24 -0.51 -26.67
CA ALA A 94 -0.79 -1.57 -25.85
C ALA A 94 -2.27 -1.75 -26.20
N LEU A 95 -2.66 -2.95 -26.60
CA LEU A 95 -4.04 -3.36 -26.89
C LEU A 95 -4.53 -4.25 -25.76
N LYS A 96 -5.55 -3.81 -25.03
CA LYS A 96 -6.23 -4.59 -24.01
C LYS A 96 -7.56 -5.10 -24.55
N VAL A 97 -7.68 -6.42 -24.71
CA VAL A 97 -8.90 -7.11 -25.15
C VAL A 97 -9.62 -7.63 -23.91
N LEU A 98 -10.84 -7.15 -23.69
CA LEU A 98 -11.62 -7.51 -22.50
C LEU A 98 -12.25 -8.89 -22.65
N GLN A 99 -12.37 -9.60 -21.53
CA GLN A 99 -13.08 -10.88 -21.50
C GLN A 99 -14.58 -10.67 -21.80
N PRO A 100 -15.24 -11.61 -22.50
CA PRO A 100 -16.69 -11.64 -22.57
C PRO A 100 -17.24 -11.72 -21.15
N SER A 101 -18.25 -10.94 -20.79
CA SER A 101 -18.99 -11.09 -19.54
C SER A 101 -20.43 -11.45 -19.85
N ASP A 102 -21.03 -12.26 -18.98
CA ASP A 102 -22.41 -12.78 -19.10
C ASP A 102 -23.51 -11.73 -18.90
N ASP A 103 -23.14 -10.44 -18.89
CA ASP A 103 -24.09 -9.36 -18.67
C ASP A 103 -25.00 -9.19 -19.90
N ALA A 104 -26.22 -9.73 -19.80
CA ALA A 104 -27.23 -9.77 -20.84
C ALA A 104 -27.88 -8.40 -21.16
N SER A 105 -27.39 -7.29 -20.57
CA SER A 105 -27.93 -5.95 -20.82
C SER A 105 -27.43 -5.38 -22.16
N GLY A 106 -28.31 -5.22 -23.13
CA GLY A 106 -28.05 -4.95 -24.54
C GLY A 106 -27.30 -3.65 -24.93
N ASP A 107 -26.80 -2.82 -24.04
CA ASP A 107 -26.03 -1.59 -24.35
C ASP A 107 -24.62 -1.57 -23.73
N ARG A 108 -23.96 -2.70 -23.72
CA ARG A 108 -22.62 -2.84 -23.14
C ARG A 108 -21.56 -2.05 -23.89
N SER A 109 -21.57 -2.09 -25.22
CA SER A 109 -20.61 -1.37 -26.03
C SER A 109 -20.77 0.14 -25.93
N GLY A 110 -22.00 0.64 -25.82
CA GLY A 110 -22.27 2.06 -25.62
C GLY A 110 -21.79 2.57 -24.26
N ARG A 111 -22.00 1.79 -23.19
CA ARG A 111 -21.48 2.13 -21.84
C ARG A 111 -19.96 2.14 -21.81
N PHE A 112 -19.32 1.10 -22.34
CA PHE A 112 -17.86 0.99 -22.41
C PHE A 112 -17.24 2.16 -23.20
N ARG A 113 -17.81 2.53 -24.36
CA ARG A 113 -17.31 3.69 -25.12
C ARG A 113 -17.41 4.99 -24.33
N ARG A 114 -18.52 5.21 -23.61
CA ARG A 114 -18.68 6.39 -22.75
C ARG A 114 -17.66 6.42 -21.63
N GLU A 115 -17.42 5.30 -20.94
CA GLU A 115 -16.40 5.19 -19.91
C GLU A 115 -14.99 5.42 -20.47
N ALA A 116 -14.66 4.82 -21.61
CA ALA A 116 -13.38 5.03 -22.29
C ALA A 116 -13.19 6.50 -22.70
N GLN A 117 -14.25 7.17 -23.19
CA GLN A 117 -14.21 8.60 -23.52
C GLN A 117 -13.99 9.48 -22.29
N ILE A 118 -14.57 9.13 -21.12
CA ILE A 118 -14.35 9.88 -19.88
C ILE A 118 -12.91 9.67 -19.42
N LEU A 119 -12.41 8.44 -19.41
CA LEU A 119 -11.03 8.11 -19.08
C LEU A 119 -10.03 8.79 -20.03
N GLY A 120 -10.35 8.89 -21.31
CA GLY A 120 -9.53 9.60 -22.30
C GLY A 120 -9.38 11.11 -22.06
N LYS A 121 -10.17 11.68 -21.14
CA LYS A 121 -10.05 13.08 -20.70
C LYS A 121 -8.98 13.28 -19.62
N ILE A 122 -8.47 12.19 -19.02
CA ILE A 122 -7.40 12.30 -18.02
C ILE A 122 -6.13 12.75 -18.73
N GLN A 123 -5.65 13.95 -18.42
CA GLN A 123 -4.40 14.51 -18.95
C GLN A 123 -3.39 14.59 -17.83
N HIS A 124 -2.56 13.57 -17.70
CA HIS A 124 -1.51 13.51 -16.69
C HIS A 124 -0.32 12.69 -17.19
N SER A 125 0.89 13.14 -16.93
CA SER A 125 2.12 12.49 -17.43
C SER A 125 2.27 11.05 -16.92
N ALA A 126 1.78 10.73 -15.74
CA ALA A 126 1.81 9.39 -15.18
C ALA A 126 0.64 8.50 -15.62
N VAL A 127 -0.28 8.96 -16.48
CA VAL A 127 -1.40 8.15 -16.99
C VAL A 127 -1.23 7.96 -18.50
N PRO A 128 -1.09 6.71 -19.00
CA PRO A 128 -1.03 6.46 -20.43
C PRO A 128 -2.31 6.91 -21.13
N ARG A 129 -2.16 7.66 -22.21
CA ARG A 129 -3.31 8.15 -22.98
C ARG A 129 -4.06 7.01 -23.62
N ILE A 130 -5.38 7.07 -23.57
CA ILE A 130 -6.26 6.23 -24.38
C ILE A 130 -6.28 6.77 -25.81
N LEU A 131 -5.92 5.94 -26.76
CA LEU A 131 -5.77 6.31 -28.17
C LEU A 131 -6.96 5.83 -29.00
N ASP A 132 -7.55 4.69 -28.62
CA ASP A 132 -8.69 4.10 -29.31
C ASP A 132 -9.48 3.17 -28.37
N SER A 133 -10.74 2.97 -28.67
CA SER A 133 -11.59 2.00 -27.97
C SER A 133 -12.73 1.55 -28.89
N GLY A 134 -13.09 0.29 -28.82
CA GLY A 134 -14.12 -0.21 -29.71
C GLY A 134 -14.56 -1.64 -29.40
N PHE A 135 -15.23 -2.19 -30.43
CA PHE A 135 -15.67 -3.56 -30.46
C PHE A 135 -15.10 -4.20 -31.71
N GLY A 136 -14.34 -5.26 -31.57
CA GLY A 136 -13.72 -6.01 -32.65
C GLY A 136 -13.69 -7.49 -32.31
N GLU A 137 -13.91 -8.35 -33.28
CA GLU A 137 -13.91 -9.81 -33.14
C GLU A 137 -14.81 -10.32 -32.00
N GLY A 138 -15.97 -9.69 -31.82
CA GLY A 138 -16.91 -10.07 -30.76
C GLY A 138 -16.50 -9.62 -29.35
N ARG A 139 -15.44 -8.82 -29.23
CA ARG A 139 -14.89 -8.38 -27.93
C ARG A 139 -14.69 -6.88 -27.85
N LEU A 140 -14.80 -6.33 -26.64
CA LEU A 140 -14.44 -4.95 -26.37
C LEU A 140 -12.92 -4.82 -26.26
N PHE A 141 -12.38 -3.72 -26.76
CA PHE A 141 -10.95 -3.44 -26.67
C PHE A 141 -10.65 -1.99 -26.34
N LEU A 142 -9.48 -1.78 -25.76
CA LEU A 142 -8.92 -0.48 -25.47
C LEU A 142 -7.48 -0.44 -25.98
N VAL A 143 -7.10 0.66 -26.64
CA VAL A 143 -5.73 0.92 -27.08
C VAL A 143 -5.16 2.10 -26.32
N THR A 144 -3.98 1.92 -25.76
CA THR A 144 -3.28 2.96 -25.01
C THR A 144 -1.85 3.13 -25.52
N GLU A 145 -1.19 4.18 -25.06
CA GLU A 145 0.27 4.29 -25.17
C GLU A 145 0.91 3.02 -24.62
N LEU A 146 1.95 2.55 -25.29
CA LEU A 146 2.77 1.45 -24.78
C LEU A 146 3.76 2.01 -23.75
N VAL A 147 3.71 1.49 -22.53
CA VAL A 147 4.68 1.81 -21.46
C VAL A 147 5.80 0.77 -21.52
N ASP A 148 7.04 1.22 -21.75
CA ASP A 148 8.24 0.36 -21.80
C ASP A 148 8.97 0.41 -20.46
N GLY A 149 8.61 -0.51 -19.58
CA GLY A 149 9.15 -0.53 -18.21
C GLY A 149 8.92 -1.86 -17.51
N CYS A 150 9.12 -1.83 -16.20
CA CYS A 150 8.89 -2.96 -15.30
C CYS A 150 7.80 -2.60 -14.31
N ASP A 151 6.92 -3.56 -13.95
CA ASP A 151 5.93 -3.31 -12.92
C ASP A 151 6.57 -3.21 -11.52
N LEU A 152 5.95 -2.41 -10.66
CA LEU A 152 6.45 -2.13 -9.32
C LEU A 152 6.48 -3.39 -8.43
N LYS A 153 5.60 -4.39 -8.69
CA LYS A 153 5.59 -5.64 -7.93
C LYS A 153 6.91 -6.39 -8.11
N VAL A 154 7.40 -6.48 -9.35
CA VAL A 154 8.69 -7.08 -9.66
C VAL A 154 9.83 -6.32 -9.01
N GLU A 155 9.79 -4.99 -9.04
CA GLU A 155 10.83 -4.15 -8.45
C GLU A 155 10.87 -4.25 -6.91
N ILE A 156 9.72 -4.27 -6.23
CA ILE A 156 9.65 -4.50 -4.78
C ILE A 156 10.27 -5.85 -4.43
N HIS A 157 9.92 -6.88 -5.18
CA HIS A 157 10.47 -8.22 -4.94
C HIS A 157 11.99 -8.29 -5.13
N LYS A 158 12.52 -7.62 -6.14
CA LYS A 158 13.97 -7.61 -6.44
C LYS A 158 14.78 -6.80 -5.42
N ARG A 159 14.27 -5.63 -5.03
CA ARG A 159 15.05 -4.67 -4.22
C ARG A 159 14.82 -4.82 -2.72
N GLY A 160 13.70 -5.42 -2.30
CA GLY A 160 13.25 -5.36 -0.91
C GLY A 160 12.74 -3.97 -0.54
N PRO A 161 12.87 -3.54 0.74
CA PRO A 161 12.40 -2.22 1.17
C PRO A 161 13.09 -1.09 0.42
N TRP A 162 12.29 -0.15 -0.11
CA TRP A 162 12.79 0.98 -0.89
C TRP A 162 13.37 2.08 0.02
N PRO A 163 14.33 2.90 -0.48
CA PRO A 163 14.72 4.14 0.18
C PRO A 163 13.48 5.01 0.42
N ILE A 164 13.38 5.58 1.62
CA ILE A 164 12.20 6.37 2.04
C ILE A 164 11.88 7.51 1.07
N PRO A 165 12.87 8.33 0.64
CA PRO A 165 12.60 9.42 -0.30
C PRO A 165 12.05 8.91 -1.64
N ASP A 166 12.57 7.79 -2.14
CA ASP A 166 12.16 7.22 -3.43
C ASP A 166 10.74 6.65 -3.35
N ALA A 167 10.42 5.95 -2.25
CA ALA A 167 9.07 5.43 -2.00
C ALA A 167 8.04 6.56 -1.91
N VAL A 168 8.36 7.64 -1.20
CA VAL A 168 7.50 8.82 -1.05
C VAL A 168 7.31 9.53 -2.40
N ALA A 169 8.39 9.75 -3.17
CA ALA A 169 8.32 10.40 -4.47
C ALA A 169 7.49 9.60 -5.48
N LEU A 170 7.69 8.27 -5.53
CA LEU A 170 6.92 7.37 -6.37
C LEU A 170 5.43 7.44 -6.03
N VAL A 171 5.09 7.28 -4.75
CA VAL A 171 3.70 7.31 -4.30
C VAL A 171 3.07 8.69 -4.51
N ALA A 172 3.82 9.78 -4.31
CA ALA A 172 3.34 11.13 -4.62
C ALA A 172 2.95 11.27 -6.10
N THR A 173 3.74 10.71 -7.03
CA THR A 173 3.41 10.71 -8.46
C THR A 173 2.13 9.90 -8.75
N VAL A 174 1.95 8.74 -8.10
CA VAL A 174 0.73 7.93 -8.23
C VAL A 174 -0.49 8.70 -7.70
N VAL A 175 -0.36 9.34 -6.54
CA VAL A 175 -1.44 10.13 -5.92
C VAL A 175 -1.80 11.34 -6.77
N ASP A 176 -0.82 12.00 -7.39
CA ASP A 176 -1.06 13.13 -8.32
C ASP A 176 -1.88 12.67 -9.55
N ALA A 177 -1.54 11.51 -10.11
CA ALA A 177 -2.35 10.90 -11.17
C ALA A 177 -3.79 10.58 -10.72
N LEU A 178 -3.97 10.11 -9.48
CA LEU A 178 -5.30 9.89 -8.90
C LEU A 178 -6.06 11.22 -8.72
N CYS A 179 -5.40 12.31 -8.31
CA CYS A 179 -6.02 13.62 -8.24
C CYS A 179 -6.62 14.05 -9.57
N ALA A 180 -5.88 13.85 -10.68
CA ALA A 180 -6.36 14.18 -12.01
C ALA A 180 -7.59 13.34 -12.43
N ALA A 181 -7.64 12.06 -12.05
CA ALA A 181 -8.78 11.20 -12.29
C ALA A 181 -9.98 11.55 -11.42
N HIS A 182 -9.77 11.76 -10.11
CA HIS A 182 -10.82 12.10 -9.15
C HIS A 182 -11.49 13.43 -9.48
N ALA A 183 -10.76 14.41 -10.02
CA ALA A 183 -11.32 15.66 -10.50
C ALA A 183 -12.36 15.48 -11.64
N LEU A 184 -12.31 14.35 -12.37
CA LEU A 184 -13.27 13.95 -13.38
C LEU A 184 -14.35 12.99 -12.86
N GLY A 185 -14.37 12.74 -11.54
CA GLY A 185 -15.28 11.77 -10.90
C GLY A 185 -14.91 10.32 -11.16
N ILE A 186 -13.67 10.03 -11.57
CA ILE A 186 -13.19 8.69 -11.88
C ILE A 186 -12.42 8.14 -10.69
N VAL A 187 -12.87 7.01 -10.14
CA VAL A 187 -12.18 6.24 -9.11
C VAL A 187 -11.45 5.08 -9.76
N HIS A 188 -10.18 4.86 -9.42
CA HIS A 188 -9.34 3.83 -10.05
C HIS A 188 -9.76 2.40 -9.65
N ARG A 189 -10.06 2.17 -8.36
CA ARG A 189 -10.57 0.92 -7.78
C ARG A 189 -9.64 -0.30 -7.81
N ASP A 190 -8.45 -0.20 -8.41
CA ASP A 190 -7.50 -1.31 -8.54
C ASP A 190 -6.04 -0.83 -8.44
N VAL A 191 -5.77 0.11 -7.52
CA VAL A 191 -4.40 0.59 -7.26
C VAL A 191 -3.61 -0.53 -6.59
N LYS A 192 -2.56 -1.00 -7.26
CA LYS A 192 -1.67 -2.06 -6.80
C LYS A 192 -0.32 -2.01 -7.52
N PRO A 193 0.74 -2.63 -7.00
CA PRO A 193 2.07 -2.58 -7.63
C PRO A 193 2.10 -3.09 -9.07
N SER A 194 1.31 -4.10 -9.44
CA SER A 194 1.27 -4.59 -10.83
C SER A 194 0.60 -3.64 -11.82
N ASN A 195 -0.12 -2.62 -11.34
CA ASN A 195 -0.70 -1.56 -12.16
C ASN A 195 0.13 -0.26 -12.12
N ILE A 196 1.30 -0.29 -11.49
CA ILE A 196 2.25 0.82 -11.44
C ILE A 196 3.51 0.38 -12.19
N MET A 197 3.85 1.07 -13.28
CA MET A 197 5.02 0.78 -14.10
C MET A 197 6.11 1.82 -13.85
N LEU A 198 7.35 1.35 -13.87
CA LEU A 198 8.55 2.16 -13.85
C LEU A 198 9.22 2.07 -15.22
N GLU A 199 9.25 3.19 -15.94
CA GLU A 199 9.95 3.28 -17.22
C GLU A 199 11.48 3.30 -17.00
N LYS A 200 12.24 3.06 -18.04
CA LYS A 200 13.72 3.00 -18.00
C LYS A 200 14.37 4.32 -17.60
N ASP A 201 13.70 5.43 -17.86
CA ASP A 201 14.11 6.79 -17.48
C ASP A 201 13.70 7.16 -16.03
N GLY A 202 13.03 6.26 -15.33
CA GLY A 202 12.54 6.46 -13.96
C GLY A 202 11.13 7.05 -13.88
N ALA A 203 10.46 7.32 -15.00
CA ALA A 203 9.09 7.80 -14.99
C ALA A 203 8.14 6.75 -14.43
N VAL A 204 7.18 7.21 -13.62
CA VAL A 204 6.14 6.38 -13.02
C VAL A 204 4.87 6.47 -13.86
N ARG A 205 4.26 5.32 -14.16
CA ARG A 205 3.00 5.24 -14.91
C ARG A 205 1.98 4.42 -14.13
N LEU A 206 0.78 4.95 -13.97
CA LEU A 206 -0.37 4.28 -13.36
C LEU A 206 -1.29 3.75 -14.47
N LEU A 207 -1.42 2.42 -14.53
CA LEU A 207 -2.17 1.70 -15.56
C LEU A 207 -3.56 1.29 -15.05
N ASP A 208 -4.42 0.90 -16.00
CA ASP A 208 -5.64 0.12 -15.75
C ASP A 208 -6.67 0.77 -14.81
N PHE A 209 -7.07 2.00 -15.11
CA PHE A 209 -8.28 2.57 -14.50
C PHE A 209 -9.49 1.64 -14.79
N GLY A 210 -10.23 1.31 -13.74
CA GLY A 210 -11.18 0.21 -13.64
C GLY A 210 -12.40 0.21 -14.59
N LEU A 211 -12.16 0.23 -15.92
CA LEU A 211 -13.18 0.16 -16.97
C LEU A 211 -14.11 -1.06 -16.90
N ALA A 212 -13.70 -2.13 -16.24
CA ALA A 212 -14.44 -3.40 -16.27
C ALA A 212 -15.11 -3.77 -14.94
N ARG A 213 -14.93 -2.97 -13.88
CA ARG A 213 -15.60 -3.21 -12.59
C ARG A 213 -16.88 -2.39 -12.52
N GLY A 214 -18.00 -2.96 -12.98
CA GLY A 214 -19.34 -2.52 -12.59
C GLY A 214 -19.43 -2.36 -11.08
N ARG A 215 -20.37 -1.60 -10.57
CA ARG A 215 -20.58 -1.29 -9.16
C ARG A 215 -20.50 -2.54 -8.28
N GLY A 216 -19.39 -2.66 -7.51
CA GLY A 216 -19.22 -3.67 -6.46
C GLY A 216 -18.70 -5.04 -6.93
N VAL A 217 -17.73 -5.59 -6.21
CA VAL A 217 -17.51 -7.05 -6.17
C VAL A 217 -18.70 -7.59 -5.39
N ASP A 218 -19.62 -8.26 -6.08
CA ASP A 218 -20.76 -8.86 -5.40
C ASP A 218 -20.24 -9.95 -4.46
N MET A 219 -20.37 -9.76 -3.14
CA MET A 219 -20.02 -10.78 -2.13
C MET A 219 -20.73 -12.11 -2.43
N ALA A 220 -21.87 -12.08 -3.14
CA ALA A 220 -22.57 -13.28 -3.60
C ALA A 220 -21.74 -14.05 -4.65
N THR A 221 -20.92 -13.37 -5.45
CA THR A 221 -20.00 -14.02 -6.41
C THR A 221 -18.79 -14.62 -5.69
N LEU A 222 -18.29 -13.94 -4.62
CA LEU A 222 -17.23 -14.46 -3.75
C LEU A 222 -17.63 -15.78 -3.06
N THR A 223 -18.90 -15.90 -2.64
CA THR A 223 -19.40 -17.07 -1.92
C THR A 223 -19.79 -18.22 -2.84
N LYS A 224 -20.23 -17.93 -4.08
CA LYS A 224 -20.68 -18.97 -5.03
C LYS A 224 -19.53 -19.68 -5.76
N THR A 225 -18.44 -19.01 -6.05
CA THR A 225 -17.34 -19.58 -6.86
C THR A 225 -16.07 -19.85 -6.04
N GLY A 226 -15.94 -19.31 -4.82
CA GLY A 226 -14.70 -19.39 -4.03
C GLY A 226 -13.51 -18.63 -4.67
N VAL A 227 -13.70 -18.05 -5.85
CA VAL A 227 -12.67 -17.36 -6.63
C VAL A 227 -12.86 -15.86 -6.52
N VAL A 228 -11.93 -15.20 -5.85
CA VAL A 228 -11.85 -13.73 -5.85
C VAL A 228 -11.25 -13.28 -7.17
N VAL A 229 -12.03 -12.63 -8.01
CA VAL A 229 -11.51 -12.01 -9.24
C VAL A 229 -10.72 -10.76 -8.87
N GLY A 230 -9.40 -10.84 -8.92
CA GLY A 230 -8.47 -9.76 -8.61
C GLY A 230 -7.48 -10.14 -7.50
N THR A 231 -6.55 -9.23 -7.20
CA THR A 231 -5.60 -9.40 -6.08
C THR A 231 -6.20 -8.76 -4.83
N PRO A 232 -6.79 -9.53 -3.90
CA PRO A 232 -7.54 -8.98 -2.77
C PRO A 232 -6.67 -8.21 -1.78
N ALA A 233 -5.35 -8.37 -1.87
CA ALA A 233 -4.39 -7.79 -0.93
C ALA A 233 -4.35 -6.24 -0.88
N TYR A 234 -4.93 -5.57 -1.87
CA TYR A 234 -4.96 -4.10 -1.96
C TYR A 234 -6.37 -3.52 -1.93
N MET A 235 -7.40 -4.37 -1.84
CA MET A 235 -8.79 -3.93 -1.80
C MET A 235 -9.13 -3.24 -0.48
N SER A 236 -9.92 -2.18 -0.56
CA SER A 236 -10.44 -1.49 0.61
C SER A 236 -11.57 -2.27 1.31
N PRO A 237 -11.82 -2.02 2.62
CA PRO A 237 -12.90 -2.66 3.36
C PRO A 237 -14.27 -2.53 2.69
N GLU A 238 -14.61 -1.34 2.17
CA GLU A 238 -15.87 -1.07 1.49
C GLU A 238 -16.00 -1.80 0.16
N GLN A 239 -14.88 -2.05 -0.55
CA GLN A 239 -14.89 -2.88 -1.75
C GLN A 239 -15.23 -4.34 -1.42
N PHE A 240 -14.70 -4.89 -0.33
CA PHE A 240 -15.06 -6.24 0.13
C PHE A 240 -16.52 -6.34 0.55
N GLN A 241 -17.07 -5.28 1.12
CA GLN A 241 -18.46 -5.23 1.58
C GLN A 241 -19.45 -4.96 0.45
N GLY A 242 -18.99 -4.68 -0.78
CA GLY A 242 -19.87 -4.31 -1.89
C GLY A 242 -20.58 -2.97 -1.69
N LEU A 243 -20.05 -2.11 -0.82
CA LEU A 243 -20.59 -0.78 -0.55
C LEU A 243 -20.24 0.21 -1.67
N SER A 244 -20.77 1.41 -1.60
CA SER A 244 -20.39 2.49 -2.53
C SER A 244 -18.93 2.84 -2.35
N VAL A 245 -18.19 2.83 -3.45
CA VAL A 245 -16.74 3.09 -3.53
C VAL A 245 -16.53 4.50 -4.04
N ASP A 246 -15.83 5.33 -3.28
CA ASP A 246 -15.39 6.67 -3.65
C ASP A 246 -13.84 6.76 -3.73
N GLU A 247 -13.31 7.96 -3.88
CA GLU A 247 -11.85 8.23 -3.97
C GLU A 247 -11.05 7.74 -2.75
N ARG A 248 -11.69 7.60 -1.58
CA ARG A 248 -11.04 7.13 -0.36
C ARG A 248 -10.69 5.65 -0.40
N SER A 249 -11.30 4.88 -1.30
CA SER A 249 -10.90 3.49 -1.56
C SER A 249 -9.53 3.42 -2.24
N ASP A 250 -9.25 4.34 -3.19
CA ASP A 250 -7.93 4.44 -3.81
C ASP A 250 -6.86 4.86 -2.79
N ILE A 251 -7.21 5.77 -1.86
CA ILE A 251 -6.32 6.19 -0.76
C ILE A 251 -5.93 4.99 0.12
N TYR A 252 -6.88 4.11 0.45
CA TYR A 252 -6.58 2.89 1.19
C TYR A 252 -5.60 1.99 0.43
N SER A 253 -5.85 1.76 -0.85
CA SER A 253 -4.98 0.95 -1.71
C SER A 253 -3.57 1.54 -1.83
N VAL A 254 -3.47 2.87 -1.96
CA VAL A 254 -2.17 3.60 -1.89
C VAL A 254 -1.47 3.37 -0.56
N GLY A 255 -2.20 3.37 0.56
CA GLY A 255 -1.66 3.06 1.88
C GLY A 255 -1.03 1.67 1.94
N ILE A 256 -1.68 0.65 1.36
CA ILE A 256 -1.12 -0.72 1.25
C ILE A 256 0.16 -0.72 0.38
N VAL A 257 0.14 -0.05 -0.78
CA VAL A 257 1.31 0.05 -1.67
C VAL A 257 2.49 0.73 -0.95
N LEU A 258 2.24 1.83 -0.26
CA LEU A 258 3.28 2.54 0.48
C LEU A 258 3.84 1.69 1.63
N TYR A 259 2.97 1.01 2.39
CA TYR A 259 3.39 0.08 3.43
C TYR A 259 4.32 -1.00 2.85
N GLU A 260 3.95 -1.61 1.73
CA GLU A 260 4.73 -2.65 1.07
C GLU A 260 6.06 -2.11 0.51
N LEU A 261 6.08 -0.93 -0.12
CA LEU A 261 7.31 -0.27 -0.56
C LEU A 261 8.30 -0.04 0.60
N LEU A 262 7.79 0.40 1.74
CA LEU A 262 8.61 0.73 2.90
C LEU A 262 9.12 -0.51 3.64
N THR A 263 8.40 -1.63 3.63
CA THR A 263 8.70 -2.81 4.45
C THR A 263 8.99 -4.08 3.65
N ALA A 264 8.74 -4.07 2.34
CA ALA A 264 8.70 -5.25 1.46
C ALA A 264 7.72 -6.35 1.95
N LYS A 265 6.73 -5.98 2.78
CA LYS A 265 5.70 -6.88 3.29
C LYS A 265 4.33 -6.23 3.22
N LEU A 266 3.31 -7.03 2.98
CA LEU A 266 1.93 -6.58 3.10
C LEU A 266 1.53 -6.44 4.57
N PRO A 267 0.68 -5.45 4.94
CA PRO A 267 0.18 -5.31 6.31
C PRO A 267 -0.71 -6.49 6.73
N PHE A 268 -1.40 -7.10 5.78
CA PHE A 268 -2.29 -8.25 6.03
C PHE A 268 -1.94 -9.39 5.10
N SER A 269 -1.90 -10.60 5.65
CA SER A 269 -1.75 -11.85 4.90
C SER A 269 -2.63 -12.93 5.54
N ALA A 270 -3.20 -13.82 4.73
CA ALA A 270 -4.02 -14.93 5.19
C ALA A 270 -3.99 -16.07 4.18
N PRO A 271 -4.27 -17.32 4.62
CA PRO A 271 -4.25 -18.50 3.75
C PRO A 271 -5.35 -18.50 2.68
N THR A 272 -6.45 -17.81 2.93
CA THR A 272 -7.60 -17.74 2.01
C THR A 272 -8.00 -16.31 1.74
N SER A 273 -8.57 -16.07 0.55
CA SER A 273 -9.07 -14.73 0.17
C SER A 273 -10.15 -14.23 1.14
N MET A 274 -11.00 -15.12 1.67
CA MET A 274 -12.03 -14.74 2.65
C MET A 274 -11.39 -14.30 3.99
N ALA A 275 -10.42 -15.06 4.49
CA ALA A 275 -9.70 -14.68 5.72
C ALA A 275 -8.93 -13.37 5.54
N LEU A 276 -8.36 -13.13 4.35
CA LEU A 276 -7.70 -11.87 4.02
C LEU A 276 -8.71 -10.70 3.98
N ALA A 277 -9.88 -10.91 3.36
CA ALA A 277 -10.96 -9.93 3.36
C ALA A 277 -11.38 -9.54 4.79
N MET A 278 -11.55 -10.54 5.67
CA MET A 278 -11.87 -10.30 7.09
C MET A 278 -10.81 -9.44 7.77
N LYS A 279 -9.53 -9.69 7.52
CA LYS A 279 -8.45 -8.87 8.06
C LYS A 279 -8.51 -7.42 7.57
N HIS A 280 -8.73 -7.21 6.27
CA HIS A 280 -8.91 -5.87 5.72
C HIS A 280 -10.09 -5.14 6.36
N MET A 281 -11.18 -5.84 6.68
CA MET A 281 -12.36 -5.25 7.31
C MET A 281 -12.21 -4.95 8.81
N THR A 282 -11.46 -5.80 9.56
CA THR A 282 -11.52 -5.76 11.02
C THR A 282 -10.17 -5.61 11.73
N GLU A 283 -9.06 -6.09 11.14
CA GLU A 283 -7.76 -6.09 11.80
C GLU A 283 -7.07 -4.73 11.64
N ILE A 284 -6.60 -4.16 12.75
CA ILE A 284 -5.82 -2.92 12.73
C ILE A 284 -4.48 -3.19 12.02
N ALA A 285 -4.10 -2.30 11.10
CA ALA A 285 -2.83 -2.43 10.41
C ALA A 285 -1.66 -2.35 11.40
N PRO A 286 -0.70 -3.30 11.34
CA PRO A 286 0.48 -3.24 12.20
C PRO A 286 1.33 -2.02 11.83
N SER A 287 2.00 -1.45 12.83
CA SER A 287 2.94 -0.36 12.61
C SER A 287 4.05 -0.77 11.62
N PRO A 288 4.28 -0.03 10.54
CA PRO A 288 5.42 -0.29 9.65
C PRO A 288 6.76 -0.11 10.35
N ARG A 289 6.83 0.70 11.41
CA ARG A 289 8.03 0.87 12.25
C ARG A 289 8.36 -0.37 13.07
N ALA A 290 7.42 -1.27 13.31
CA ALA A 290 7.72 -2.58 13.92
C ALA A 290 8.61 -3.45 13.01
N LEU A 291 8.57 -3.24 11.70
CA LEU A 291 9.42 -3.92 10.70
C LEU A 291 10.63 -3.09 10.30
N ARG A 292 10.51 -1.77 10.35
CA ARG A 292 11.53 -0.80 9.94
C ARG A 292 11.57 0.38 10.90
N PRO A 293 12.28 0.25 12.04
CA PRO A 293 12.29 1.25 13.13
C PRO A 293 12.77 2.65 12.73
N GLU A 294 13.59 2.75 11.68
CA GLU A 294 14.11 4.02 11.17
C GLU A 294 13.09 4.85 10.38
N LEU A 295 11.89 4.32 10.12
CA LEU A 295 10.85 5.10 9.46
C LEU A 295 10.47 6.33 10.29
N PRO A 296 10.35 7.51 9.66
CA PRO A 296 9.87 8.71 10.32
C PRO A 296 8.46 8.52 10.87
N VAL A 297 8.18 9.09 12.03
CA VAL A 297 6.88 8.98 12.71
C VAL A 297 5.75 9.55 11.84
N TRP A 298 6.00 10.67 11.16
CA TRP A 298 5.02 11.26 10.26
C TRP A 298 4.61 10.30 9.13
N LEU A 299 5.57 9.51 8.60
CA LEU A 299 5.29 8.57 7.52
C LEU A 299 4.52 7.35 8.03
N GLU A 300 4.85 6.85 9.23
CA GLU A 300 4.04 5.85 9.91
C GLU A 300 2.59 6.31 10.06
N ARG A 301 2.37 7.52 10.60
CA ARG A 301 1.02 8.09 10.79
C ARG A 301 0.28 8.21 9.47
N LEU A 302 0.93 8.73 8.44
CA LEU A 302 0.34 8.85 7.11
C LEU A 302 -0.12 7.50 6.57
N VAL A 303 0.75 6.48 6.64
CA VAL A 303 0.41 5.12 6.20
C VAL A 303 -0.77 4.56 6.99
N LEU A 304 -0.74 4.65 8.31
CA LEU A 304 -1.80 4.11 9.17
C LEU A 304 -3.12 4.87 8.97
N GLN A 305 -3.09 6.18 8.74
CA GLN A 305 -4.28 6.97 8.41
C GLN A 305 -4.89 6.55 7.06
N CYS A 306 -4.08 6.26 6.05
CA CYS A 306 -4.59 5.69 4.80
C CYS A 306 -5.28 4.33 5.03
N LEU A 307 -4.80 3.52 5.99
CA LEU A 307 -5.27 2.18 6.30
C LEU A 307 -6.42 2.13 7.32
N GLU A 308 -6.99 3.28 7.71
CA GLU A 308 -8.18 3.32 8.55
C GLU A 308 -9.34 2.58 7.92
N LYS A 309 -10.10 1.83 8.75
CA LYS A 309 -11.21 1.00 8.26
C LYS A 309 -12.39 1.84 7.84
N ASP A 310 -12.71 2.87 8.62
CA ASP A 310 -13.72 3.87 8.30
C ASP A 310 -13.16 4.86 7.25
N PRO A 311 -13.75 4.96 6.04
CA PRO A 311 -13.30 5.91 5.04
C PRO A 311 -13.28 7.37 5.53
N SER A 312 -14.16 7.73 6.48
CA SER A 312 -14.24 9.09 7.03
C SER A 312 -13.01 9.49 7.87
N ARG A 313 -12.24 8.50 8.35
CA ARG A 313 -11.01 8.72 9.12
C ARG A 313 -9.76 8.79 8.26
N ARG A 314 -9.85 8.41 6.99
CA ARG A 314 -8.76 8.55 6.02
C ARG A 314 -8.60 10.02 5.61
N PHE A 315 -7.63 10.28 4.74
CA PHE A 315 -7.59 11.57 4.05
C PHE A 315 -8.88 11.78 3.26
N ALA A 316 -9.43 12.99 3.33
CA ALA A 316 -10.71 13.30 2.68
C ALA A 316 -10.62 13.19 1.15
N THR A 317 -9.47 13.55 0.57
CA THR A 317 -9.20 13.56 -0.87
C THR A 317 -7.77 13.09 -1.17
N ALA A 318 -7.51 12.63 -2.40
CA ALA A 318 -6.16 12.35 -2.88
C ALA A 318 -5.27 13.61 -2.82
N ALA A 319 -5.84 14.79 -3.07
CA ALA A 319 -5.11 16.05 -2.97
C ALA A 319 -4.63 16.35 -1.54
N ALA A 320 -5.42 16.01 -0.53
CA ALA A 320 -5.01 16.14 0.87
C ALA A 320 -3.85 15.18 1.21
N LEU A 321 -3.89 13.95 0.72
CA LEU A 321 -2.80 12.99 0.86
C LEU A 321 -1.53 13.47 0.14
N LEU A 322 -1.67 13.99 -1.09
CA LEU A 322 -0.55 14.51 -1.87
C LEU A 322 0.14 15.67 -1.14
N ALA A 323 -0.65 16.62 -0.63
CA ALA A 323 -0.12 17.76 0.14
C ALA A 323 0.67 17.29 1.37
N GLU A 324 0.22 16.23 2.05
CA GLU A 324 0.92 15.68 3.20
C GLU A 324 2.21 14.93 2.79
N LEU A 325 2.21 14.19 1.67
CA LEU A 325 3.42 13.55 1.12
C LEU A 325 4.48 14.56 0.70
N GLN A 326 4.07 15.69 0.11
CA GLN A 326 4.94 16.74 -0.40
C GLN A 326 5.30 17.82 0.65
N ARG A 327 4.74 17.70 1.85
CA ARG A 327 4.97 18.70 2.90
C ARG A 327 6.45 18.80 3.22
N PRO A 328 7.07 19.99 3.15
CA PRO A 328 8.47 20.18 3.53
C PRO A 328 8.68 19.78 4.99
N ARG A 329 9.58 18.85 5.24
CA ARG A 329 9.98 18.42 6.59
C ARG A 329 11.27 19.15 6.94
N SER A 330 11.17 20.24 7.64
CA SER A 330 12.36 20.92 8.14
C SER A 330 12.67 20.45 9.55
N ASP A 331 13.90 20.03 9.78
CA ASP A 331 14.46 19.65 11.10
C ASP A 331 14.43 20.80 12.12
N THR A 332 13.90 21.94 11.79
CA THR A 332 14.16 23.18 12.47
C THR A 332 12.90 23.91 12.85
N ARG A 333 12.50 23.79 14.06
CA ARG A 333 11.98 24.84 14.96
C ARG A 333 11.29 24.26 16.18
N LEU A 334 11.98 23.33 16.84
CA LEU A 334 11.62 23.01 18.21
C LEU A 334 11.80 24.24 19.06
N ARG A 335 10.74 24.77 19.65
CA ARG A 335 10.86 25.83 20.65
C ARG A 335 11.49 25.24 21.89
N SER A 336 12.69 25.71 22.21
CA SER A 336 13.39 25.28 23.43
C SER A 336 12.90 26.07 24.64
N ARG A 337 12.47 25.38 25.68
CA ARG A 337 12.10 25.95 26.97
C ARG A 337 12.78 25.18 28.11
N LYS A 338 13.46 25.92 28.98
CA LYS A 338 14.02 25.32 30.18
C LYS A 338 12.97 25.26 31.27
N LEU A 339 12.78 24.08 31.84
CA LEU A 339 11.85 23.86 32.93
C LEU A 339 12.49 24.19 34.29
N PRO A 340 11.69 24.46 35.35
CA PRO A 340 12.20 24.66 36.72
C PRO A 340 13.00 23.48 37.23
N SER A 341 12.72 22.27 36.80
CA SER A 341 13.47 21.03 37.11
C SER A 341 14.89 21.01 36.53
N GLY A 342 15.27 21.97 35.69
CA GLY A 342 16.53 21.98 34.95
C GLY A 342 16.52 21.18 33.65
N ASP A 343 15.42 20.52 33.34
CA ASP A 343 15.19 19.81 32.05
C ASP A 343 14.93 20.82 30.93
N ASN A 344 15.31 20.48 29.69
CA ASN A 344 14.94 21.25 28.52
C ASN A 344 13.81 20.53 27.80
N VAL A 345 12.78 21.24 27.44
CA VAL A 345 11.72 20.79 26.56
C VAL A 345 11.87 21.47 25.21
N LEU A 346 11.81 20.67 24.15
CA LEU A 346 11.80 21.12 22.78
C LEU A 346 10.44 20.69 22.19
N GLU A 347 9.60 21.67 21.88
CA GLU A 347 8.27 21.42 21.34
C GLU A 347 8.22 21.78 19.86
N ASP A 348 7.62 20.91 19.05
CA ASP A 348 7.29 21.23 17.67
C ASP A 348 5.90 21.87 17.60
N ALA A 349 5.87 23.20 17.72
CA ALA A 349 4.62 23.96 17.64
C ALA A 349 3.94 23.90 16.24
N ALA A 350 4.67 23.45 15.22
CA ALA A 350 4.18 23.35 13.83
C ALA A 350 3.92 21.91 13.39
N GLU A 351 4.12 20.92 14.26
CA GLU A 351 3.97 19.46 13.96
C GLU A 351 4.76 19.02 12.71
N THR A 352 5.87 19.70 12.41
CA THR A 352 6.67 19.48 11.21
C THR A 352 7.83 18.53 11.43
N SER A 353 8.17 18.22 12.71
CA SER A 353 9.23 17.27 13.08
C SER A 353 8.66 15.86 13.31
N ASP A 354 9.56 14.87 13.34
CA ASP A 354 9.21 13.50 13.71
C ASP A 354 8.74 13.37 15.17
N TRP A 355 8.95 14.41 15.97
CA TRP A 355 8.70 14.42 17.41
C TRP A 355 7.81 15.59 17.80
N ALA A 356 6.73 15.32 18.50
CA ALA A 356 5.85 16.37 19.04
C ALA A 356 6.46 17.04 20.27
N LEU A 357 7.26 16.29 21.04
CA LEU A 357 7.94 16.77 22.26
C LEU A 357 9.27 16.04 22.41
N VAL A 358 10.34 16.78 22.72
CA VAL A 358 11.63 16.22 23.11
C VAL A 358 12.01 16.76 24.48
N LEU A 359 12.20 15.87 25.46
CA LEU A 359 12.66 16.21 26.79
C LEU A 359 14.14 15.84 26.93
N GLN A 360 14.97 16.81 27.33
CA GLN A 360 16.38 16.61 27.64
C GLN A 360 16.62 16.78 29.14
N SER A 361 17.02 15.71 29.80
CA SER A 361 17.28 15.67 31.23
C SER A 361 18.75 15.34 31.55
N ARG A 362 19.31 15.91 32.61
CA ARG A 362 20.63 15.52 33.14
C ARG A 362 20.59 14.16 33.81
N GLU A 363 19.44 13.77 34.33
CA GLU A 363 19.22 12.52 35.04
C GLU A 363 18.42 11.55 34.19
N GLN A 364 18.72 10.26 34.32
CA GLN A 364 17.88 9.22 33.74
C GLN A 364 16.53 9.17 34.46
N LYS A 365 15.45 9.23 33.73
CA LYS A 365 14.09 9.06 34.27
C LYS A 365 13.83 7.56 34.48
N THR A 366 14.02 7.11 35.70
CA THR A 366 13.81 5.70 36.07
C THR A 366 12.35 5.30 35.93
N GLY A 367 12.12 4.14 35.30
CA GLY A 367 10.77 3.60 35.05
C GLY A 367 10.11 4.15 33.83
N TRP A 368 10.75 5.02 33.03
CA TRP A 368 10.26 5.43 31.73
C TRP A 368 10.71 4.42 30.67
N SER A 369 9.77 3.95 29.86
CA SER A 369 10.00 2.97 28.81
C SER A 369 9.21 3.35 27.55
N GLU A 370 9.69 2.90 26.41
CA GLU A 370 9.01 3.10 25.12
C GLU A 370 7.55 2.62 25.17
N GLY A 371 6.66 3.34 24.50
CA GLY A 371 5.22 3.10 24.53
C GLY A 371 4.47 3.66 25.74
N MET A 372 5.18 4.23 26.71
CA MET A 372 4.59 4.84 27.91
C MET A 372 3.89 6.16 27.55
N ALA A 373 2.74 6.41 28.19
CA ALA A 373 2.05 7.69 28.09
C ALA A 373 2.66 8.72 29.06
N LEU A 374 2.92 9.91 28.57
CA LEU A 374 3.32 11.08 29.35
C LEU A 374 2.23 12.13 29.24
N ARG A 375 1.74 12.62 30.38
CA ARG A 375 1.00 13.88 30.45
C ARG A 375 2.00 15.01 30.69
N PHE A 376 2.02 15.99 29.80
CA PHE A 376 2.81 17.20 29.94
C PHE A 376 1.91 18.38 29.61
N GLU A 377 1.71 19.26 30.61
CA GLU A 377 0.64 20.26 30.60
C GLU A 377 -0.73 19.58 30.32
N ASP A 378 -1.55 20.11 29.41
CA ASP A 378 -2.85 19.56 29.08
C ASP A 378 -2.83 18.58 27.89
N ARG A 379 -1.66 18.11 27.48
CA ARG A 379 -1.48 17.22 26.34
C ARG A 379 -0.91 15.87 26.73
N PHE A 380 -1.28 14.86 25.95
CA PHE A 380 -0.77 13.50 26.12
C PHE A 380 0.19 13.15 25.00
N TYR A 381 1.27 12.46 25.37
CA TYR A 381 2.34 12.04 24.47
C TYR A 381 2.69 10.59 24.74
N ARG A 382 3.18 9.91 23.72
CA ARG A 382 3.75 8.55 23.83
C ARG A 382 5.26 8.64 23.73
N LEU A 383 5.96 8.07 24.69
CA LEU A 383 7.42 7.92 24.60
C LEU A 383 7.75 6.93 23.48
N ASP A 384 8.43 7.42 22.47
CA ASP A 384 8.78 6.65 21.29
C ASP A 384 10.23 6.14 21.39
N ARG A 385 11.14 6.99 21.85
CA ARG A 385 12.57 6.67 21.91
C ARG A 385 13.26 7.35 23.07
N THR A 386 14.22 6.62 23.70
CA THR A 386 15.13 7.14 24.71
C THR A 386 16.57 6.99 24.24
N ASP A 387 17.33 8.09 24.19
CA ASP A 387 18.75 8.06 23.88
C ASP A 387 19.58 8.37 25.14
N ALA A 388 20.59 7.54 25.38
CA ALA A 388 21.57 7.78 26.41
C ALA A 388 22.41 9.03 26.09
N PRO A 389 23.04 9.68 27.11
CA PRO A 389 23.90 10.84 26.92
C PRO A 389 25.05 10.48 25.96
N ALA A 390 25.19 11.25 24.85
CA ALA A 390 26.42 11.22 24.10
C ALA A 390 27.56 11.83 24.95
N GLU A 391 28.79 11.35 24.78
CA GLU A 391 29.99 11.73 25.59
C GLU A 391 30.18 13.26 25.73
N ARG A 392 29.68 14.08 24.80
CA ARG A 392 29.79 15.55 24.83
C ARG A 392 28.54 16.29 25.32
N ALA A 393 27.37 15.67 25.33
CA ALA A 393 26.11 16.37 25.63
C ALA A 393 25.63 16.23 27.08
N GLY A 394 26.03 15.18 27.79
CA GLY A 394 25.75 14.94 29.20
C GLY A 394 24.27 14.89 29.60
N ARG A 395 23.36 14.65 28.64
CA ARG A 395 21.92 14.65 28.87
C ARG A 395 21.25 13.45 28.22
N TRP A 396 20.29 12.85 28.93
CA TRP A 396 19.34 11.88 28.45
C TRP A 396 18.33 12.59 27.55
N THR A 397 18.00 12.01 26.40
CA THR A 397 17.05 12.58 25.47
C THR A 397 15.87 11.62 25.29
N TYR A 398 14.68 12.10 25.62
CA TYR A 398 13.42 11.37 25.51
C TYR A 398 12.61 12.01 24.39
N ARG A 399 12.23 11.22 23.38
CA ARG A 399 11.45 11.68 22.22
C ARG A 399 10.04 11.14 22.30
N PHE A 400 9.09 12.02 22.17
CA PHE A 400 7.67 11.73 22.28
C PHE A 400 6.94 12.10 21.01
N VAL A 401 5.97 11.26 20.65
CA VAL A 401 4.97 11.54 19.62
C VAL A 401 3.65 11.91 20.28
N ALA A 402 2.80 12.67 19.58
CA ALA A 402 1.47 12.95 20.07
C ALA A 402 0.70 11.64 20.31
N TRP A 403 -0.09 11.57 21.38
CA TRP A 403 -0.87 10.39 21.69
C TRP A 403 -2.00 10.23 20.67
N PRO A 404 -2.18 9.05 20.05
CA PRO A 404 -3.28 8.83 19.12
C PRO A 404 -4.63 8.91 19.86
N GLU A 405 -5.62 9.59 19.27
CA GLU A 405 -6.96 9.64 19.83
C GLU A 405 -7.59 8.24 19.92
N GLY A 406 -8.30 7.97 21.01
CA GLY A 406 -9.01 6.72 21.23
C GLY A 406 -8.18 5.55 21.74
N VAL A 407 -6.89 5.74 21.98
CA VAL A 407 -6.03 4.68 22.56
C VAL A 407 -6.01 4.77 24.09
N VAL A 408 -6.23 3.64 24.76
CA VAL A 408 -6.25 3.55 26.23
C VAL A 408 -4.82 3.42 26.76
N PHE A 409 -4.52 4.17 27.82
CA PHE A 409 -3.20 4.11 28.48
C PHE A 409 -3.01 2.81 29.24
N ARG A 410 -1.85 2.18 29.08
CA ARG A 410 -1.41 1.09 29.98
C ARG A 410 -0.63 1.62 31.18
N LYS A 411 0.12 2.70 30.99
CA LYS A 411 0.91 3.35 32.01
C LYS A 411 0.97 4.85 31.69
N LEU A 412 0.48 5.67 32.60
CA LEU A 412 0.52 7.14 32.51
C LEU A 412 1.51 7.68 33.51
N VAL A 413 2.38 8.59 33.10
CA VAL A 413 3.23 9.40 33.97
C VAL A 413 2.81 10.86 33.80
N ASP A 414 2.43 11.48 34.91
CA ASP A 414 2.20 12.92 34.95
C ASP A 414 3.56 13.58 35.27
N TYR A 415 4.06 14.32 34.28
CA TYR A 415 5.40 14.92 34.42
C TYR A 415 5.51 15.88 35.62
N GLU A 416 4.49 16.70 35.84
CA GLU A 416 4.50 17.68 36.93
C GLU A 416 4.47 17.00 38.28
N HIS A 417 3.67 15.94 38.40
CA HIS A 417 3.62 15.15 39.66
C HIS A 417 4.93 14.38 39.90
N ASP A 418 5.52 13.77 38.86
CA ASP A 418 6.80 13.04 38.95
C ASP A 418 7.94 13.97 39.39
N VAL A 419 7.96 15.22 38.88
CA VAL A 419 8.95 16.23 39.29
C VAL A 419 8.76 16.67 40.75
N GLN A 420 7.51 16.90 41.19
CA GLN A 420 7.19 17.27 42.56
C GLN A 420 7.52 16.15 43.56
N GLU A 421 7.18 14.91 43.22
CA GLU A 421 7.48 13.75 44.05
C GLU A 421 9.00 13.53 44.21
N ARG A 422 9.78 13.74 43.15
CA ARG A 422 11.26 13.65 43.20
C ARG A 422 11.89 14.78 44.01
N ALA A 423 11.33 15.99 43.88
CA ALA A 423 11.79 17.13 44.67
C ALA A 423 11.51 16.97 46.16
N SER A 424 10.46 16.23 46.53
CA SER A 424 10.10 15.95 47.93
C SER A 424 10.84 14.76 48.53
N LYS A 425 11.48 13.91 47.74
CA LYS A 425 12.29 12.80 48.26
C LYS A 425 13.64 13.32 48.76
N PRO A 426 14.06 12.98 49.98
CA PRO A 426 15.39 13.33 50.43
C PRO A 426 16.44 12.69 49.53
N PRO A 427 17.54 13.40 49.23
CA PRO A 427 18.60 12.88 48.38
C PRO A 427 19.12 11.54 48.92
N PRO A 428 19.57 10.64 48.03
CA PRO A 428 20.07 9.32 48.41
C PRO A 428 21.15 9.42 49.47
N LEU A 429 21.24 8.42 50.35
CA LEU A 429 22.14 8.42 51.50
C LEU A 429 23.59 8.76 51.15
N HIS A 430 24.07 8.30 49.98
CA HIS A 430 25.41 8.58 49.49
C HIS A 430 25.64 10.08 49.18
N GLU A 431 24.67 10.78 48.61
CA GLU A 431 24.76 12.22 48.34
C GLU A 431 24.70 13.04 49.66
N ARG A 432 23.90 12.59 50.62
CA ARG A 432 23.85 13.19 51.95
C ARG A 432 25.18 13.04 52.67
N LEU A 433 25.81 11.86 52.57
CA LEU A 433 27.13 11.58 53.12
C LEU A 433 28.23 12.40 52.42
N THR A 434 28.17 12.52 51.09
CA THR A 434 29.13 13.32 50.33
C THR A 434 29.03 14.81 50.69
N ARG A 435 27.82 15.37 50.88
CA ARG A 435 27.63 16.75 51.33
C ARG A 435 28.13 16.97 52.76
N LEU A 436 27.93 16.02 53.66
CA LEU A 436 28.45 16.07 55.04
C LEU A 436 29.97 16.01 55.06
N LEU A 437 30.59 15.20 54.20
CA LEU A 437 32.05 15.05 54.14
C LEU A 437 32.73 16.21 53.39
N SER A 438 32.02 16.96 52.54
CA SER A 438 32.53 18.12 51.82
C SER A 438 32.31 19.47 52.53
N GLY A 439 31.90 19.48 53.82
CA GLY A 439 31.76 20.69 54.60
C GLY A 439 30.59 21.60 54.28
N GLY A 440 29.59 21.12 53.51
CA GLY A 440 28.33 21.84 53.23
C GLY A 440 27.42 21.80 54.47
N LYS A 441 26.93 22.96 54.91
CA LYS A 441 25.92 23.05 55.98
C LYS A 441 24.63 22.31 55.55
N PRO A 442 23.87 21.72 56.49
CA PRO A 442 22.68 20.92 56.28
C PRO A 442 21.56 21.64 55.52
#